data_91b25ef3f65e5379471be3ad6e6035c6
#
_entry.id   91b25ef3f65e5379471be3ad6e6035c6
#
_cell.length_a   1.000
_cell.length_b   1.000
_cell.length_c   1.000
_cell.angle_alpha   90.00
_cell.angle_beta   90.00
_cell.angle_gamma   90.00
#
_symmetry.space_group_name_H-M   'P 1'
#
loop_
_entity.id
_entity.type
_entity.pdbx_description
1 polymer ?
#
loop_
_entity_poly.entity_id
_entity_poly.type
_entity_poly.pdbx_seq_one_letter_code
_entity_poly.pdbx_strand_id
1 'polypeptide(L)'
;MAKKKTFTLKELETMPAEEVIDKIQHQDYSLLTTLGADDLRKEMVPVGKACNVAINYFFSTTGPKKDPAKHNHAARKKLVKILSKLTPGTYRGMPKDLPNGLVVGYNHPSLGEIARILMMKIDVMGDKPMYFPVNLPWYEALAPNYDRIKRLGIIITPTITPSTWSKMKLNEGTKKYEIASRLKREFREIYTNLSQEAVKDGGVIFVAPSATRQATVFKNEDVYNKKEEIIPTMAVLALKLLSDPAVKCDFLPMAILPPKGYSRGLNFRKKYRLIPGEMMTADYIRKNYFKTEHPKRLDGFDYDFHLRIAEKLPKEFWY
;
A
#
# COMPACT_ATOMS: atom_id res chain seq x y z
N MET A 1 1.75 -3.97 28.51
CA MET A 1 1.10 -3.25 27.38
C MET A 1 -0.19 -2.66 27.92
N ALA A 2 -0.44 -1.38 27.67
CA ALA A 2 -1.74 -0.82 27.94
C ALA A 2 -2.80 -1.58 27.12
N LYS A 3 -3.92 -1.87 27.76
CA LYS A 3 -5.05 -2.52 27.11
C LYS A 3 -5.68 -1.50 26.17
N LYS A 4 -5.71 -1.76 24.86
CA LYS A 4 -6.41 -0.90 23.92
C LYS A 4 -7.90 -0.86 24.23
N LYS A 5 -8.55 0.26 23.95
CA LYS A 5 -9.99 0.38 23.99
C LYS A 5 -10.61 -0.51 22.90
N THR A 6 -11.80 -1.00 23.14
CA THR A 6 -12.57 -1.80 22.18
C THR A 6 -13.86 -1.10 21.83
N PHE A 7 -14.29 -1.23 20.60
CA PHE A 7 -15.63 -0.85 20.21
C PHE A 7 -16.63 -1.84 20.79
N THR A 8 -17.86 -1.43 21.04
CA THR A 8 -18.96 -2.36 21.17
C THR A 8 -19.49 -2.74 19.77
N LEU A 9 -20.06 -3.92 19.62
CA LEU A 9 -20.68 -4.30 18.34
C LEU A 9 -21.84 -3.37 17.99
N LYS A 10 -22.58 -2.89 19.00
CA LYS A 10 -23.68 -1.93 18.82
C LYS A 10 -23.19 -0.60 18.22
N GLU A 11 -22.06 -0.06 18.71
CA GLU A 11 -21.45 1.14 18.13
C GLU A 11 -21.04 0.90 16.68
N LEU A 12 -20.38 -0.22 16.42
CA LEU A 12 -19.91 -0.53 15.06
C LEU A 12 -21.05 -0.77 14.06
N GLU A 13 -22.28 -1.06 14.47
CA GLU A 13 -23.39 -1.22 13.54
C GLU A 13 -23.71 0.01 12.72
N THR A 14 -23.59 1.17 13.34
CA THR A 14 -23.97 2.46 12.73
C THR A 14 -22.81 3.40 12.52
N MET A 15 -21.64 3.12 13.14
CA MET A 15 -20.46 3.99 13.06
C MET A 15 -19.86 3.94 11.64
N PRO A 16 -19.70 5.10 10.97
CA PRO A 16 -19.03 5.19 9.68
C PRO A 16 -17.56 4.73 9.77
N ALA A 17 -17.03 4.21 8.68
CA ALA A 17 -15.65 3.73 8.65
C ALA A 17 -14.61 4.82 8.93
N GLU A 18 -14.88 6.06 8.54
CA GLU A 18 -14.04 7.23 8.83
C GLU A 18 -13.91 7.47 10.34
N GLU A 19 -15.02 7.33 11.08
CA GLU A 19 -15.00 7.47 12.54
C GLU A 19 -14.28 6.29 13.21
N VAL A 20 -14.43 5.08 12.67
CA VAL A 20 -13.65 3.91 13.13
C VAL A 20 -12.15 4.16 12.94
N ILE A 21 -11.75 4.70 11.78
CA ILE A 21 -10.37 5.07 11.46
C ILE A 21 -9.86 6.12 12.45
N ASP A 22 -10.62 7.19 12.68
CA ASP A 22 -10.26 8.27 13.60
C ASP A 22 -10.02 7.75 15.03
N LYS A 23 -10.94 6.92 15.54
CA LYS A 23 -10.78 6.31 16.87
C LYS A 23 -9.55 5.39 16.97
N ILE A 24 -9.21 4.66 15.90
CA ILE A 24 -8.00 3.84 15.86
C ILE A 24 -6.74 4.74 15.89
N GLN A 25 -6.75 5.84 15.15
CA GLN A 25 -5.61 6.75 15.03
C GLN A 25 -5.36 7.57 16.29
N HIS A 26 -6.41 8.15 16.86
CA HIS A 26 -6.27 9.21 17.85
C HIS A 26 -6.75 8.84 19.25
N GLN A 27 -7.50 7.74 19.41
CA GLN A 27 -8.14 7.38 20.69
C GLN A 27 -7.74 6.00 21.23
N ASP A 28 -6.76 5.35 20.60
CA ASP A 28 -6.20 4.03 20.97
C ASP A 28 -7.21 2.87 20.95
N TYR A 29 -8.13 2.88 19.99
CA TYR A 29 -9.06 1.77 19.78
C TYR A 29 -8.45 0.66 18.92
N SER A 30 -8.98 -0.58 19.08
CA SER A 30 -8.62 -1.72 18.23
C SER A 30 -9.87 -2.40 17.68
N LEU A 31 -10.00 -2.36 16.37
CA LEU A 31 -11.05 -3.09 15.63
C LEU A 31 -10.76 -4.60 15.63
N LEU A 32 -9.50 -5.00 15.51
CA LEU A 32 -9.09 -6.41 15.54
C LEU A 32 -9.49 -7.09 16.85
N THR A 33 -9.25 -6.43 17.99
CA THR A 33 -9.66 -6.95 19.30
C THR A 33 -11.18 -7.09 19.39
N THR A 34 -11.92 -6.10 18.90
CA THR A 34 -13.39 -6.12 18.87
C THR A 34 -13.94 -7.28 18.04
N LEU A 35 -13.34 -7.52 16.88
CA LEU A 35 -13.74 -8.60 15.98
C LEU A 35 -13.25 -9.99 16.42
N GLY A 36 -12.50 -10.08 17.53
CA GLY A 36 -11.97 -11.35 18.06
C GLY A 36 -10.70 -11.82 17.36
N ALA A 37 -9.99 -10.92 16.68
CA ALA A 37 -8.74 -11.20 15.97
C ALA A 37 -7.51 -10.65 16.73
N ASP A 38 -7.51 -10.71 18.04
CA ASP A 38 -6.48 -10.14 18.91
C ASP A 38 -5.08 -10.74 18.67
N ASP A 39 -5.01 -11.99 18.23
CA ASP A 39 -3.74 -12.63 17.90
C ASP A 39 -3.05 -11.95 16.70
N LEU A 40 -3.81 -11.52 15.68
CA LEU A 40 -3.27 -10.75 14.57
C LEU A 40 -2.68 -9.42 15.04
N ARG A 41 -3.34 -8.78 16.00
CA ARG A 41 -2.83 -7.56 16.62
C ARG A 41 -1.56 -7.82 17.39
N LYS A 42 -1.51 -8.89 18.21
CA LYS A 42 -0.33 -9.26 19.01
C LYS A 42 0.89 -9.56 18.14
N GLU A 43 0.71 -10.23 17.01
CA GLU A 43 1.79 -10.47 16.02
C GLU A 43 2.46 -9.18 15.56
N MET A 44 1.72 -8.08 15.47
CA MET A 44 2.21 -6.79 14.97
C MET A 44 2.79 -5.86 16.02
N VAL A 45 2.67 -6.19 17.31
CA VAL A 45 3.17 -5.36 18.40
C VAL A 45 4.67 -5.08 18.33
N PRO A 46 5.54 -6.07 18.06
CA PRO A 46 6.98 -5.80 17.95
C PRO A 46 7.29 -4.83 16.82
N VAL A 47 6.56 -4.95 15.70
CA VAL A 47 6.71 -4.08 14.55
C VAL A 47 6.28 -2.65 14.89
N GLY A 48 5.11 -2.48 15.51
CA GLY A 48 4.64 -1.17 15.95
C GLY A 48 5.63 -0.49 16.88
N LYS A 49 6.20 -1.22 17.84
CA LYS A 49 7.25 -0.69 18.73
C LYS A 49 8.50 -0.26 17.98
N ALA A 50 8.98 -1.08 17.05
CA ALA A 50 10.15 -0.74 16.24
C ALA A 50 9.91 0.50 15.35
N CYS A 51 8.74 0.60 14.74
CA CYS A 51 8.35 1.78 13.98
C CYS A 51 8.26 3.03 14.86
N ASN A 52 7.66 2.91 16.04
CA ASN A 52 7.58 4.01 17.01
C ASN A 52 8.96 4.54 17.39
N VAL A 53 9.89 3.65 17.70
CA VAL A 53 11.28 4.03 18.04
C VAL A 53 11.94 4.72 16.85
N ALA A 54 11.82 4.16 15.66
CA ALA A 54 12.40 4.73 14.45
C ALA A 54 11.83 6.13 14.14
N ILE A 55 10.52 6.28 14.15
CA ILE A 55 9.85 7.54 13.85
C ILE A 55 10.18 8.60 14.92
N ASN A 56 10.16 8.22 16.20
CA ASN A 56 10.56 9.11 17.27
C ASN A 56 12.02 9.58 17.10
N TYR A 57 12.92 8.66 16.78
CA TYR A 57 14.31 8.98 16.52
C TYR A 57 14.47 9.96 15.35
N PHE A 58 13.75 9.77 14.23
CA PHE A 58 13.81 10.69 13.09
C PHE A 58 13.40 12.09 13.48
N PHE A 59 12.28 12.26 14.18
CA PHE A 59 11.78 13.57 14.56
C PHE A 59 12.57 14.21 15.69
N SER A 60 13.03 13.47 16.70
CA SER A 60 13.83 14.01 17.80
C SER A 60 15.20 14.49 17.34
N THR A 61 15.83 13.75 16.43
CA THR A 61 17.19 14.06 15.98
C THR A 61 17.25 15.13 14.89
N THR A 62 16.13 15.58 14.35
CA THR A 62 16.08 16.75 13.47
C THR A 62 15.98 18.06 14.26
N GLY A 63 15.74 17.97 15.58
CA GLY A 63 15.55 19.10 16.48
C GLY A 63 14.23 19.85 16.25
N PRO A 64 13.75 20.57 17.25
CA PRO A 64 12.57 21.40 17.11
C PRO A 64 12.88 22.55 16.15
N LYS A 65 12.14 22.65 15.05
CA LYS A 65 12.18 23.76 14.11
C LYS A 65 10.93 24.62 14.31
N LYS A 66 11.11 25.94 14.32
CA LYS A 66 9.95 26.88 14.34
C LYS A 66 9.07 26.71 13.10
N ASP A 67 9.71 26.37 11.98
CA ASP A 67 9.05 26.09 10.70
C ASP A 67 8.83 24.58 10.52
N PRO A 68 7.57 24.09 10.55
CA PRO A 68 7.24 22.69 10.37
C PRO A 68 7.73 22.12 9.02
N ALA A 69 7.71 22.91 7.94
CA ALA A 69 8.17 22.47 6.63
C ALA A 69 9.67 22.20 6.63
N LYS A 70 10.48 23.07 7.24
CA LYS A 70 11.93 22.84 7.41
C LYS A 70 12.23 21.65 8.30
N HIS A 71 11.42 21.44 9.35
CA HIS A 71 11.54 20.26 10.21
C HIS A 71 11.27 18.97 9.42
N ASN A 72 10.18 18.94 8.66
CA ASN A 72 9.80 17.79 7.85
C ASN A 72 10.86 17.49 6.76
N HIS A 73 11.39 18.51 6.10
CA HIS A 73 12.48 18.34 5.13
C HIS A 73 13.75 17.76 5.79
N ALA A 74 14.16 18.27 6.94
CA ALA A 74 15.31 17.74 7.67
C ALA A 74 15.07 16.29 8.15
N ALA A 75 13.86 15.95 8.58
CA ALA A 75 13.47 14.59 8.96
C ALA A 75 13.54 13.64 7.76
N ARG A 76 13.04 14.04 6.60
CA ARG A 76 13.12 13.25 5.35
C ARG A 76 14.58 13.02 4.93
N LYS A 77 15.39 14.06 4.89
CA LYS A 77 16.83 13.96 4.52
C LYS A 77 17.58 12.99 5.46
N LYS A 78 17.27 13.03 6.75
CA LYS A 78 17.83 12.10 7.73
C LYS A 78 17.33 10.68 7.54
N LEU A 79 16.04 10.50 7.24
CA LEU A 79 15.45 9.21 6.94
C LEU A 79 16.16 8.56 5.75
N VAL A 80 16.35 9.27 4.64
CA VAL A 80 17.13 8.79 3.49
C VAL A 80 18.51 8.32 3.91
N LYS A 81 19.25 9.15 4.66
CA LYS A 81 20.60 8.80 5.13
C LYS A 81 20.65 7.53 5.95
N ILE A 82 19.63 7.27 6.79
CA ILE A 82 19.56 6.05 7.61
C ILE A 82 19.14 4.86 6.75
N LEU A 83 18.10 5.01 5.94
CA LEU A 83 17.63 3.96 5.06
C LEU A 83 18.69 3.53 4.05
N SER A 84 19.48 4.46 3.51
CA SER A 84 20.60 4.14 2.59
C SER A 84 21.66 3.25 3.22
N LYS A 85 21.87 3.37 4.51
CA LYS A 85 22.80 2.51 5.25
C LYS A 85 22.20 1.14 5.60
N LEU A 86 20.90 1.11 5.87
CA LEU A 86 20.20 -0.11 6.31
C LEU A 86 19.74 -0.97 5.14
N THR A 87 19.45 -0.36 4.00
CA THR A 87 18.85 -1.04 2.85
C THR A 87 19.67 -0.81 1.59
N PRO A 88 20.76 -1.56 1.41
CA PRO A 88 21.50 -1.50 0.16
C PRO A 88 20.62 -2.01 -0.99
N GLY A 89 20.66 -1.33 -2.13
CA GLY A 89 19.87 -1.71 -3.30
C GLY A 89 19.83 -0.57 -4.30
N THR A 90 19.12 -0.75 -5.39
CA THR A 90 19.02 0.24 -6.46
C THR A 90 17.58 0.44 -6.90
N TYR A 91 17.27 1.64 -7.38
CA TYR A 91 16.05 2.01 -8.10
C TYR A 91 16.43 2.75 -9.40
N ARG A 92 17.48 2.25 -10.07
CA ARG A 92 17.96 2.82 -11.33
C ARG A 92 16.91 2.64 -12.43
N GLY A 93 16.80 3.65 -13.29
CA GLY A 93 15.85 3.63 -14.40
C GLY A 93 14.46 4.20 -14.05
N MET A 94 14.24 4.67 -12.83
CA MET A 94 13.04 5.45 -12.54
C MET A 94 13.06 6.73 -13.37
N PRO A 95 11.93 7.10 -14.00
CA PRO A 95 11.81 8.38 -14.70
C PRO A 95 12.14 9.54 -13.74
N LYS A 96 12.92 10.52 -14.24
CA LYS A 96 13.25 11.70 -13.44
C LYS A 96 12.03 12.61 -13.31
N ASP A 97 11.26 12.71 -14.38
CA ASP A 97 10.06 13.51 -14.46
C ASP A 97 8.86 12.57 -14.34
N LEU A 98 8.36 12.42 -13.13
CA LEU A 98 7.16 11.64 -12.88
C LEU A 98 5.92 12.46 -13.22
N PRO A 99 4.93 11.87 -13.90
CA PRO A 99 3.69 12.56 -14.22
C PRO A 99 2.95 13.02 -12.96
N ASN A 100 2.11 14.03 -13.13
CA ASN A 100 1.17 14.41 -12.10
C ASN A 100 0.06 13.35 -12.08
N GLY A 101 -0.04 12.66 -10.92
CA GLY A 101 -0.91 11.50 -10.77
C GLY A 101 -0.28 10.22 -11.34
N LEU A 102 0.17 9.35 -10.45
CA LEU A 102 0.85 8.11 -10.81
C LEU A 102 0.35 6.96 -9.93
N VAL A 103 0.05 5.84 -10.54
CA VAL A 103 -0.15 4.56 -9.84
C VAL A 103 1.07 3.68 -10.09
N VAL A 104 1.73 3.25 -9.02
CA VAL A 104 2.83 2.28 -9.07
C VAL A 104 2.32 0.95 -8.55
N GLY A 105 2.20 -0.02 -9.44
CA GLY A 105 1.87 -1.40 -9.06
C GLY A 105 3.12 -2.28 -9.06
N TYR A 106 3.29 -3.11 -8.01
CA TYR A 106 4.53 -3.88 -7.84
C TYR A 106 4.29 -5.27 -7.24
N ASN A 107 5.16 -6.24 -7.55
CA ASN A 107 5.20 -7.49 -6.82
C ASN A 107 5.76 -7.27 -5.41
N HIS A 108 5.23 -7.96 -4.40
CA HIS A 108 5.53 -7.73 -2.98
C HIS A 108 6.31 -8.91 -2.37
N PRO A 109 7.63 -9.04 -2.63
CA PRO A 109 8.39 -10.22 -2.20
C PRO A 109 8.54 -10.34 -0.68
N SER A 110 8.65 -9.22 0.03
CA SER A 110 8.85 -9.22 1.49
C SER A 110 8.44 -7.89 2.10
N LEU A 111 8.78 -7.67 3.37
CA LEU A 111 8.65 -6.35 4.00
C LEU A 111 9.94 -5.52 3.89
N GLY A 112 11.03 -6.13 3.44
CA GLY A 112 12.33 -5.45 3.33
C GLY A 112 12.40 -4.42 2.23
N GLU A 113 11.61 -4.58 1.14
CA GLU A 113 11.59 -3.63 0.04
C GLU A 113 10.87 -2.32 0.39
N ILE A 114 9.99 -2.31 1.40
CA ILE A 114 9.25 -1.09 1.81
C ILE A 114 10.23 0.05 2.11
N ALA A 115 11.32 -0.23 2.81
CA ALA A 115 12.33 0.78 3.08
C ALA A 115 12.96 1.33 1.78
N ARG A 116 13.11 0.49 0.76
CA ARG A 116 13.62 0.91 -0.55
C ARG A 116 12.60 1.74 -1.33
N ILE A 117 11.32 1.39 -1.26
CA ILE A 117 10.22 2.19 -1.83
C ILE A 117 10.19 3.57 -1.16
N LEU A 118 10.33 3.63 0.16
CA LEU A 118 10.38 4.91 0.89
C LEU A 118 11.58 5.76 0.48
N MET A 119 12.75 5.17 0.28
CA MET A 119 13.91 5.90 -0.23
C MET A 119 13.67 6.44 -1.65
N MET A 120 13.18 5.60 -2.54
CA MET A 120 12.83 6.00 -3.90
C MET A 120 11.82 7.14 -3.89
N LYS A 121 10.80 7.07 -3.02
CA LYS A 121 9.84 8.15 -2.83
C LYS A 121 10.53 9.47 -2.51
N ILE A 122 11.44 9.48 -1.56
CA ILE A 122 12.10 10.71 -1.11
C ILE A 122 13.08 11.24 -2.15
N ASP A 123 13.85 10.36 -2.79
CA ASP A 123 14.89 10.74 -3.74
C ASP A 123 14.35 11.12 -5.12
N VAL A 124 13.29 10.43 -5.59
CA VAL A 124 12.77 10.59 -6.96
C VAL A 124 11.48 11.39 -6.98
N MET A 125 10.58 11.13 -6.02
CA MET A 125 9.24 11.74 -6.00
C MET A 125 9.20 13.04 -5.19
N GLY A 126 10.24 13.34 -4.42
CA GLY A 126 10.35 14.59 -3.66
C GLY A 126 9.17 14.80 -2.71
N ASP A 127 8.50 15.94 -2.83
CA ASP A 127 7.39 16.32 -1.97
C ASP A 127 6.03 15.77 -2.39
N LYS A 128 5.92 15.10 -3.55
CA LYS A 128 4.66 14.46 -3.96
C LYS A 128 4.16 13.51 -2.87
N PRO A 129 2.90 13.60 -2.43
CA PRO A 129 2.37 12.70 -1.42
C PRO A 129 2.31 11.26 -1.98
N MET A 130 2.60 10.31 -1.11
CA MET A 130 2.53 8.88 -1.41
C MET A 130 1.38 8.25 -0.64
N TYR A 131 0.49 7.56 -1.34
CA TYR A 131 -0.67 6.89 -0.79
C TYR A 131 -0.46 5.38 -0.80
N PHE A 132 -0.71 4.74 0.34
CA PHE A 132 -0.41 3.34 0.56
C PHE A 132 -1.58 2.62 1.24
N PRO A 133 -2.21 1.61 0.62
CA PRO A 133 -3.13 0.74 1.32
C PRO A 133 -2.35 -0.17 2.27
N VAL A 134 -2.72 -0.19 3.52
CA VAL A 134 -2.05 -0.96 4.55
C VAL A 134 -3.03 -1.94 5.18
N ASN A 135 -2.64 -3.20 5.28
CA ASN A 135 -3.48 -4.21 5.92
C ASN A 135 -3.79 -3.84 7.38
N LEU A 136 -5.01 -4.04 7.83
CA LEU A 136 -5.53 -3.59 9.12
C LEU A 136 -4.61 -3.90 10.32
N PRO A 137 -3.99 -5.10 10.47
CA PRO A 137 -3.05 -5.34 11.58
C PRO A 137 -1.84 -4.40 11.60
N TRP A 138 -1.31 -4.08 10.41
CA TRP A 138 -0.23 -3.11 10.26
C TRP A 138 -0.71 -1.69 10.51
N TYR A 139 -1.90 -1.38 10.03
CA TYR A 139 -2.49 -0.07 10.22
C TYR A 139 -2.66 0.25 11.71
N GLU A 140 -3.24 -0.66 12.49
CA GLU A 140 -3.38 -0.49 13.95
C GLU A 140 -2.02 -0.40 14.67
N ALA A 141 -1.00 -1.07 14.16
CA ALA A 141 0.35 -0.98 14.72
C ALA A 141 1.04 0.38 14.44
N LEU A 142 0.72 1.00 13.30
CA LEU A 142 1.29 2.28 12.86
C LEU A 142 0.47 3.49 13.32
N ALA A 143 -0.80 3.30 13.66
CA ALA A 143 -1.76 4.34 14.01
C ALA A 143 -1.23 5.37 15.04
N PRO A 144 -0.51 4.98 16.11
CA PRO A 144 0.03 5.95 17.08
C PRO A 144 1.01 6.97 16.49
N ASN A 145 1.49 6.74 15.28
CA ASN A 145 2.40 7.64 14.56
C ASN A 145 1.80 8.21 13.28
N TYR A 146 0.51 8.06 13.08
CA TYR A 146 -0.12 8.45 11.82
C TYR A 146 0.21 9.88 11.40
N ASP A 147 0.05 10.86 12.28
CA ASP A 147 0.34 12.26 11.97
C ASP A 147 1.81 12.51 11.58
N ARG A 148 2.73 11.79 12.24
CA ARG A 148 4.16 11.87 11.91
C ARG A 148 4.47 11.24 10.56
N ILE A 149 3.85 10.10 10.25
CA ILE A 149 3.94 9.43 8.95
C ILE A 149 3.40 10.37 7.85
N LYS A 150 2.24 10.99 8.09
CA LYS A 150 1.63 11.97 7.19
C LYS A 150 2.54 13.17 6.93
N ARG A 151 3.24 13.69 7.97
CA ARG A 151 4.24 14.76 7.80
C ARG A 151 5.41 14.38 6.90
N LEU A 152 5.73 13.09 6.76
CA LEU A 152 6.72 12.61 5.79
C LEU A 152 6.16 12.55 4.35
N GLY A 153 4.92 12.95 4.14
CA GLY A 153 4.23 12.87 2.86
C GLY A 153 3.76 11.44 2.53
N ILE A 154 3.52 10.63 3.55
CA ILE A 154 3.04 9.25 3.41
C ILE A 154 1.66 9.17 4.04
N ILE A 155 0.67 8.82 3.24
CA ILE A 155 -0.72 8.65 3.65
C ILE A 155 -1.07 7.18 3.58
N ILE A 156 -1.43 6.61 4.72
CA ILE A 156 -1.80 5.20 4.83
C ILE A 156 -3.30 5.06 5.07
N THR A 157 -3.91 4.07 4.43
CA THR A 157 -5.33 3.74 4.59
C THR A 157 -5.49 2.27 4.98
N PRO A 158 -6.42 1.92 5.89
CA PRO A 158 -6.61 0.54 6.27
C PRO A 158 -7.29 -0.26 5.16
N THR A 159 -6.89 -1.52 5.03
CA THR A 159 -7.56 -2.52 4.20
C THR A 159 -7.66 -3.84 4.94
N ILE A 160 -8.67 -4.65 4.61
CA ILE A 160 -8.78 -6.01 5.10
C ILE A 160 -8.49 -6.96 3.93
N THR A 161 -7.27 -7.48 3.91
CA THR A 161 -6.82 -8.40 2.86
C THR A 161 -7.47 -9.79 3.00
N PRO A 162 -7.51 -10.62 1.94
CA PRO A 162 -8.02 -11.99 2.03
C PRO A 162 -7.34 -12.81 3.12
N SER A 163 -6.03 -12.66 3.30
CA SER A 163 -5.27 -13.36 4.34
C SER A 163 -5.64 -12.92 5.75
N THR A 164 -5.94 -11.66 5.98
CA THR A 164 -6.44 -11.18 7.27
C THR A 164 -7.87 -11.65 7.51
N TRP A 165 -8.70 -11.57 6.48
CA TRP A 165 -10.08 -12.03 6.55
C TRP A 165 -10.17 -13.50 6.98
N SER A 166 -9.42 -14.40 6.34
CA SER A 166 -9.40 -15.83 6.70
C SER A 166 -8.91 -16.08 8.13
N LYS A 167 -7.94 -15.30 8.60
CA LYS A 167 -7.41 -15.41 9.97
C LYS A 167 -8.35 -14.85 11.04
N MET A 168 -9.28 -13.97 10.70
CA MET A 168 -10.30 -13.46 11.63
C MET A 168 -11.29 -14.54 12.09
N LYS A 169 -11.41 -15.65 11.35
CA LYS A 169 -12.28 -16.77 11.68
C LYS A 169 -13.74 -16.34 11.99
N LEU A 170 -14.25 -15.41 11.20
CA LEU A 170 -15.61 -14.89 11.35
C LEU A 170 -16.61 -15.89 10.78
N ASN A 171 -17.61 -16.23 11.57
CA ASN A 171 -18.68 -17.12 11.13
C ASN A 171 -19.72 -16.32 10.34
N GLU A 172 -20.02 -16.78 9.13
CA GLU A 172 -21.07 -16.21 8.29
C GLU A 172 -22.41 -16.18 9.02
N GLY A 173 -23.21 -15.14 8.80
CA GLY A 173 -24.48 -14.93 9.49
C GLY A 173 -24.36 -14.37 10.92
N THR A 174 -23.15 -14.17 11.43
CA THR A 174 -22.99 -13.51 12.73
C THR A 174 -22.87 -11.99 12.56
N LYS A 175 -23.31 -11.25 13.57
CA LYS A 175 -23.20 -9.80 13.64
C LYS A 175 -21.76 -9.30 13.41
N LYS A 176 -20.76 -10.00 13.93
CA LYS A 176 -19.35 -9.68 13.69
C LYS A 176 -18.96 -9.81 12.22
N TYR A 177 -19.45 -10.83 11.54
CA TYR A 177 -19.20 -11.04 10.11
C TYR A 177 -19.82 -9.92 9.27
N GLU A 178 -21.07 -9.55 9.57
CA GLU A 178 -21.77 -8.46 8.86
C GLU A 178 -21.04 -7.11 9.02
N ILE A 179 -20.67 -6.76 10.26
CA ILE A 179 -19.92 -5.54 10.55
C ILE A 179 -18.56 -5.55 9.82
N ALA A 180 -17.82 -6.66 9.91
CA ALA A 180 -16.52 -6.77 9.24
C ALA A 180 -16.63 -6.69 7.72
N SER A 181 -17.69 -7.30 7.14
CA SER A 181 -17.97 -7.24 5.70
C SER A 181 -18.30 -5.83 5.24
N ARG A 182 -19.12 -5.11 6.01
CA ARG A 182 -19.44 -3.69 5.76
C ARG A 182 -18.17 -2.83 5.82
N LEU A 183 -17.42 -2.90 6.91
CA LEU A 183 -16.20 -2.11 7.08
C LEU A 183 -15.13 -2.43 6.03
N LYS A 184 -15.01 -3.70 5.62
CA LYS A 184 -14.11 -4.08 4.52
C LYS A 184 -14.46 -3.38 3.20
N ARG A 185 -15.76 -3.24 2.91
CA ARG A 185 -16.25 -2.50 1.73
C ARG A 185 -15.99 -1.01 1.87
N GLU A 186 -16.36 -0.41 3.01
CA GLU A 186 -16.20 1.02 3.27
C GLU A 186 -14.73 1.45 3.27
N PHE A 187 -13.82 0.66 3.86
CA PHE A 187 -12.37 0.94 3.78
C PHE A 187 -11.87 0.95 2.33
N ARG A 188 -12.42 0.07 1.48
CA ARG A 188 -12.09 0.07 0.04
C ARG A 188 -12.61 1.33 -0.66
N GLU A 189 -13.79 1.79 -0.30
CA GLU A 189 -14.38 3.02 -0.82
C GLU A 189 -13.55 4.24 -0.41
N ILE A 190 -13.18 4.34 0.87
CA ILE A 190 -12.29 5.41 1.38
C ILE A 190 -10.97 5.39 0.63
N TYR A 191 -10.34 4.22 0.47
CA TYR A 191 -9.10 4.11 -0.30
C TYR A 191 -9.28 4.57 -1.75
N THR A 192 -10.38 4.23 -2.37
CA THR A 192 -10.68 4.64 -3.75
C THR A 192 -10.85 6.15 -3.87
N ASN A 193 -11.60 6.77 -2.96
CA ASN A 193 -11.83 8.21 -2.94
C ASN A 193 -10.52 8.97 -2.70
N LEU A 194 -9.74 8.57 -1.71
CA LEU A 194 -8.42 9.14 -1.45
C LEU A 194 -7.45 8.94 -2.62
N SER A 195 -7.56 7.85 -3.36
CA SER A 195 -6.77 7.63 -4.57
C SER A 195 -7.15 8.60 -5.68
N GLN A 196 -8.43 8.93 -5.84
CA GLN A 196 -8.89 9.93 -6.80
C GLN A 196 -8.39 11.34 -6.44
N GLU A 197 -8.47 11.71 -5.17
CA GLU A 197 -7.91 12.97 -4.67
C GLU A 197 -6.40 13.02 -4.86
N ALA A 198 -5.70 11.94 -4.49
CA ALA A 198 -4.26 11.81 -4.67
C ALA A 198 -3.80 12.12 -6.08
N VAL A 199 -4.50 11.55 -7.07
CA VAL A 199 -4.15 11.74 -8.48
C VAL A 199 -4.39 13.18 -8.92
N LYS A 200 -5.48 13.81 -8.48
CA LYS A 200 -5.78 15.22 -8.76
C LYS A 200 -4.71 16.16 -8.19
N ASP A 201 -4.19 15.82 -7.01
CA ASP A 201 -3.14 16.58 -6.31
C ASP A 201 -1.72 16.23 -6.80
N GLY A 202 -1.60 15.44 -7.86
CA GLY A 202 -0.31 15.04 -8.41
C GLY A 202 0.45 14.04 -7.53
N GLY A 203 -0.23 13.35 -6.63
CA GLY A 203 0.33 12.34 -5.75
C GLY A 203 0.62 11.01 -6.44
N VAL A 204 1.23 10.10 -5.70
CA VAL A 204 1.61 8.76 -6.16
C VAL A 204 0.94 7.69 -5.31
N ILE A 205 0.24 6.79 -5.95
CA ILE A 205 -0.42 5.65 -5.30
C ILE A 205 0.47 4.43 -5.46
N PHE A 206 0.79 3.76 -4.36
CA PHE A 206 1.51 2.49 -4.37
C PHE A 206 0.56 1.35 -4.02
N VAL A 207 0.54 0.32 -4.83
CA VAL A 207 -0.30 -0.85 -4.60
C VAL A 207 0.41 -2.14 -4.99
N ALA A 208 0.27 -3.16 -4.15
CA ALA A 208 0.64 -4.53 -4.51
C ALA A 208 -0.59 -5.23 -5.09
N PRO A 209 -0.67 -5.45 -6.41
CA PRO A 209 -1.87 -5.98 -7.04
C PRO A 209 -2.32 -7.34 -6.49
N SER A 210 -1.36 -8.17 -6.09
CA SER A 210 -1.63 -9.48 -5.48
C SER A 210 -2.26 -9.40 -4.08
N ALA A 211 -2.28 -8.23 -3.45
CA ALA A 211 -2.72 -8.01 -2.08
C ALA A 211 -2.04 -8.93 -1.03
N THR A 212 -0.98 -9.65 -1.40
CA THR A 212 -0.23 -10.57 -0.55
C THR A 212 1.27 -10.44 -0.79
N ARG A 213 2.06 -10.86 0.21
CA ARG A 213 3.51 -10.93 0.08
C ARG A 213 3.93 -12.13 -0.76
N GLN A 214 4.30 -11.89 -2.00
CA GLN A 214 4.83 -12.90 -2.90
C GLN A 214 5.86 -12.30 -3.85
N ALA A 215 6.94 -13.05 -4.10
CA ALA A 215 7.96 -12.65 -5.05
C ALA A 215 7.53 -12.91 -6.49
N THR A 216 6.79 -13.98 -6.70
CA THR A 216 6.25 -14.35 -8.01
C THR A 216 5.13 -13.40 -8.41
N VAL A 217 5.06 -13.09 -9.68
CA VAL A 217 4.06 -12.17 -10.22
C VAL A 217 2.72 -12.90 -10.39
N PHE A 218 2.77 -14.10 -10.92
CA PHE A 218 1.62 -14.99 -11.06
C PHE A 218 1.66 -16.04 -9.95
N LYS A 219 0.53 -16.49 -9.45
CA LYS A 219 0.49 -17.42 -8.31
C LYS A 219 0.80 -18.86 -8.70
N ASN A 220 0.38 -19.29 -9.89
CA ASN A 220 0.55 -20.63 -10.44
C ASN A 220 0.67 -20.53 -11.94
N GLU A 221 1.28 -21.55 -12.58
CA GLU A 221 1.34 -21.66 -14.04
C GLU A 221 -0.06 -21.61 -14.70
N ASP A 222 -1.07 -22.19 -14.04
CA ASP A 222 -2.46 -22.18 -14.50
C ASP A 222 -3.03 -20.76 -14.62
N VAL A 223 -2.57 -19.81 -13.80
CA VAL A 223 -3.02 -18.42 -13.86
C VAL A 223 -2.52 -17.71 -15.13
N TYR A 224 -1.37 -18.14 -15.65
CA TYR A 224 -0.86 -17.59 -16.91
C TYR A 224 -1.76 -17.93 -18.10
N ASN A 225 -2.39 -19.10 -18.06
CA ASN A 225 -3.33 -19.57 -19.07
C ASN A 225 -4.78 -19.16 -18.80
N LYS A 226 -5.10 -18.72 -17.57
CA LYS A 226 -6.44 -18.35 -17.13
C LYS A 226 -6.46 -16.86 -16.74
N LYS A 227 -6.62 -15.97 -17.72
CA LYS A 227 -6.76 -14.52 -17.52
C LYS A 227 -7.81 -14.13 -16.47
N GLU A 228 -8.73 -15.03 -16.17
CA GLU A 228 -9.87 -14.81 -15.30
C GLU A 228 -9.54 -14.93 -13.78
N GLU A 229 -8.43 -15.58 -13.41
CA GLU A 229 -8.04 -15.80 -12.01
C GLU A 229 -7.16 -14.70 -11.41
N ILE A 230 -6.76 -13.71 -12.20
CA ILE A 230 -6.01 -12.55 -11.70
C ILE A 230 -6.97 -11.65 -10.93
N ILE A 231 -6.62 -11.32 -9.69
CA ILE A 231 -7.39 -10.37 -8.89
C ILE A 231 -7.40 -9.03 -9.63
N PRO A 232 -8.58 -8.51 -10.03
CA PRO A 232 -8.66 -7.34 -10.90
C PRO A 232 -8.40 -6.02 -10.14
N THR A 233 -7.32 -5.98 -9.36
CA THR A 233 -6.99 -4.83 -8.51
C THR A 233 -6.62 -3.61 -9.33
N MET A 234 -5.78 -3.81 -10.36
CA MET A 234 -5.31 -2.71 -11.20
C MET A 234 -6.41 -2.24 -12.15
N ALA A 235 -7.21 -3.15 -12.73
CA ALA A 235 -8.33 -2.79 -13.57
C ALA A 235 -9.41 -2.02 -12.80
N VAL A 236 -9.75 -2.45 -11.58
CA VAL A 236 -10.71 -1.74 -10.73
C VAL A 236 -10.20 -0.33 -10.40
N LEU A 237 -8.92 -0.20 -10.06
CA LEU A 237 -8.32 1.11 -9.75
C LEU A 237 -8.28 1.99 -11.01
N ALA A 238 -7.82 1.46 -12.15
CA ALA A 238 -7.77 2.18 -13.40
C ALA A 238 -9.17 2.64 -13.85
N LEU A 239 -10.17 1.76 -13.77
CA LEU A 239 -11.54 2.11 -14.10
C LEU A 239 -12.05 3.28 -13.22
N LYS A 240 -11.80 3.22 -11.93
CA LYS A 240 -12.23 4.28 -11.00
C LYS A 240 -11.53 5.62 -11.24
N LEU A 241 -10.23 5.59 -11.54
CA LEU A 241 -9.44 6.79 -11.76
C LEU A 241 -9.66 7.39 -13.15
N LEU A 242 -9.79 6.56 -14.18
CA LEU A 242 -9.79 6.99 -15.59
C LEU A 242 -11.17 7.06 -16.22
N SER A 243 -12.25 6.76 -15.49
CA SER A 243 -13.64 6.95 -15.99
C SER A 243 -13.96 8.41 -16.28
N ASP A 244 -13.32 9.34 -15.55
CA ASP A 244 -13.37 10.76 -15.86
C ASP A 244 -12.29 11.08 -16.90
N PRO A 245 -12.65 11.51 -18.12
CA PRO A 245 -11.68 11.85 -19.16
C PRO A 245 -10.70 12.96 -18.80
N ALA A 246 -11.08 13.84 -17.87
CA ALA A 246 -10.24 14.95 -17.41
C ALA A 246 -9.10 14.49 -16.50
N VAL A 247 -9.21 13.31 -15.90
CA VAL A 247 -8.19 12.77 -14.99
C VAL A 247 -7.03 12.21 -15.81
N LYS A 248 -5.85 12.78 -15.60
CA LYS A 248 -4.58 12.28 -16.14
C LYS A 248 -3.86 11.50 -15.05
N CYS A 249 -3.81 10.19 -15.19
CA CYS A 249 -3.14 9.31 -14.24
C CYS A 249 -2.46 8.17 -15.01
N ASP A 250 -1.15 8.10 -14.91
CA ASP A 250 -0.38 7.06 -15.56
C ASP A 250 -0.13 5.90 -14.60
N PHE A 251 0.15 4.73 -15.16
CA PHE A 251 0.36 3.50 -14.41
C PHE A 251 1.76 2.96 -14.70
N LEU A 252 2.55 2.77 -13.64
CA LEU A 252 3.91 2.26 -13.70
C LEU A 252 3.98 0.85 -13.13
N PRO A 253 4.12 -0.19 -13.97
CA PRO A 253 4.50 -1.52 -13.50
C PRO A 253 5.91 -1.48 -12.94
N MET A 254 6.13 -1.96 -11.73
CA MET A 254 7.44 -1.97 -11.09
C MET A 254 7.79 -3.36 -10.58
N ALA A 255 8.85 -3.92 -11.09
CA ALA A 255 9.37 -5.18 -10.60
C ALA A 255 10.28 -4.95 -9.39
N ILE A 256 10.08 -5.73 -8.34
CA ILE A 256 10.97 -5.79 -7.17
C ILE A 256 11.68 -7.12 -7.20
N LEU A 257 12.96 -7.09 -7.55
CA LEU A 257 13.80 -8.28 -7.54
C LEU A 257 14.42 -8.48 -6.17
N PRO A 258 14.03 -9.54 -5.44
CA PRO A 258 14.62 -9.86 -4.16
C PRO A 258 16.03 -10.42 -4.33
N PRO A 259 16.89 -10.33 -3.34
CA PRO A 259 18.21 -10.96 -3.33
C PRO A 259 18.10 -12.47 -3.16
N LYS A 260 19.15 -13.19 -3.54
CA LYS A 260 19.25 -14.65 -3.26
C LYS A 260 19.06 -14.91 -1.76
N GLY A 261 18.28 -15.95 -1.45
CA GLY A 261 17.97 -16.34 -0.07
C GLY A 261 17.20 -15.28 0.70
N TYR A 262 16.33 -14.51 0.03
CA TYR A 262 15.40 -13.61 0.71
C TYR A 262 14.39 -14.42 1.56
N SER A 263 13.85 -13.75 2.58
CA SER A 263 12.71 -14.26 3.35
C SER A 263 11.54 -13.29 3.25
N ARG A 264 10.32 -13.76 3.47
CA ARG A 264 9.11 -12.90 3.47
C ARG A 264 9.04 -11.92 4.64
N GLY A 265 9.98 -12.01 5.58
CA GLY A 265 10.05 -11.14 6.76
C GLY A 265 10.76 -9.82 6.53
N LEU A 266 11.01 -9.11 7.64
CA LEU A 266 11.75 -7.85 7.68
C LEU A 266 13.25 -8.11 7.50
N ASN A 267 13.73 -8.09 6.27
CA ASN A 267 15.16 -8.24 5.99
C ASN A 267 15.71 -7.00 5.26
N PHE A 268 15.91 -5.93 6.01
CA PHE A 268 16.36 -4.65 5.47
C PHE A 268 17.81 -4.65 4.94
N ARG A 269 18.64 -5.57 5.38
CA ARG A 269 20.07 -5.63 5.01
C ARG A 269 20.31 -6.22 3.62
N LYS A 270 19.29 -6.83 3.01
CA LYS A 270 19.44 -7.45 1.70
C LYS A 270 19.21 -6.45 0.55
N LYS A 271 19.90 -6.67 -0.56
CA LYS A 271 19.91 -5.77 -1.73
C LYS A 271 18.68 -6.04 -2.61
N TYR A 272 17.60 -5.31 -2.40
CA TYR A 272 16.47 -5.30 -3.32
C TYR A 272 16.77 -4.37 -4.52
N ARG A 273 16.31 -4.77 -5.70
CA ARG A 273 16.36 -3.92 -6.89
C ARG A 273 14.96 -3.60 -7.35
N LEU A 274 14.64 -2.32 -7.43
CA LEU A 274 13.41 -1.81 -8.01
C LEU A 274 13.68 -1.51 -9.48
N ILE A 275 12.93 -2.12 -10.35
CA ILE A 275 13.11 -2.07 -11.81
C ILE A 275 11.79 -1.60 -12.41
N PRO A 276 11.69 -0.34 -12.89
CA PRO A 276 10.49 0.14 -13.54
C PRO A 276 10.29 -0.58 -14.87
N GLY A 277 9.05 -0.91 -15.16
CA GLY A 277 8.60 -1.32 -16.47
C GLY A 277 8.29 -0.13 -17.37
N GLU A 278 7.70 -0.41 -18.50
CA GLU A 278 7.19 0.63 -19.40
C GLU A 278 5.91 1.24 -18.80
N MET A 279 5.88 2.58 -18.78
CA MET A 279 4.73 3.33 -18.27
C MET A 279 3.53 3.19 -19.21
N MET A 280 2.38 2.92 -18.63
CA MET A 280 1.10 2.88 -19.35
C MET A 280 0.39 4.21 -19.12
N THR A 281 0.36 5.07 -20.14
CA THR A 281 -0.28 6.38 -20.01
C THR A 281 -1.80 6.26 -19.94
N ALA A 282 -2.46 7.25 -19.33
CA ALA A 282 -3.92 7.30 -19.26
C ALA A 282 -4.58 7.11 -20.62
N ASP A 283 -4.06 7.78 -21.67
CA ASP A 283 -4.58 7.69 -23.03
C ASP A 283 -4.38 6.30 -23.64
N TYR A 284 -3.21 5.69 -23.40
CA TYR A 284 -2.95 4.32 -23.82
C TYR A 284 -3.95 3.34 -23.19
N ILE A 285 -4.19 3.49 -21.88
CA ILE A 285 -5.12 2.61 -21.14
C ILE A 285 -6.55 2.80 -21.68
N ARG A 286 -7.00 4.04 -21.86
CA ARG A 286 -8.33 4.31 -22.42
C ARG A 286 -8.48 3.72 -23.82
N LYS A 287 -7.52 3.94 -24.68
CA LYS A 287 -7.56 3.46 -26.07
C LYS A 287 -7.60 1.93 -26.17
N ASN A 288 -6.86 1.22 -25.33
CA ASN A 288 -6.64 -0.21 -25.50
C ASN A 288 -7.53 -1.09 -24.63
N TYR A 289 -8.02 -0.57 -23.48
CA TYR A 289 -8.75 -1.40 -22.49
C TYR A 289 -10.15 -0.91 -22.19
N PHE A 290 -10.49 0.38 -22.41
CA PHE A 290 -11.86 0.85 -22.27
C PHE A 290 -12.64 0.48 -23.54
N LYS A 291 -13.39 -0.62 -23.47
CA LYS A 291 -14.24 -1.06 -24.59
C LYS A 291 -15.59 -0.36 -24.52
N THR A 292 -16.05 0.13 -25.67
CA THR A 292 -17.37 0.77 -25.82
C THR A 292 -18.52 -0.18 -25.48
N GLU A 293 -18.36 -1.49 -25.75
CA GLU A 293 -19.35 -2.52 -25.49
C GLU A 293 -19.52 -2.85 -24.00
N HIS A 294 -18.44 -2.67 -23.21
CA HIS A 294 -18.44 -2.96 -21.77
C HIS A 294 -17.70 -1.86 -21.00
N PRO A 295 -18.27 -0.65 -20.87
CA PRO A 295 -17.57 0.51 -20.29
C PRO A 295 -17.18 0.34 -18.81
N LYS A 296 -17.66 -0.72 -18.15
CA LYS A 296 -17.33 -1.05 -16.76
C LYS A 296 -16.30 -2.17 -16.63
N ARG A 297 -15.66 -2.59 -17.71
CA ARG A 297 -14.65 -3.65 -17.72
C ARG A 297 -13.38 -3.19 -18.43
N LEU A 298 -12.25 -3.56 -17.90
CA LEU A 298 -10.92 -3.42 -18.49
C LEU A 298 -10.32 -4.80 -18.71
N ASP A 299 -10.89 -5.54 -19.66
CA ASP A 299 -10.50 -6.92 -19.94
C ASP A 299 -9.04 -6.99 -20.39
N GLY A 300 -8.28 -7.87 -19.75
CA GLY A 300 -6.86 -8.07 -20.03
C GLY A 300 -5.90 -7.08 -19.38
N PHE A 301 -6.39 -5.97 -18.81
CA PHE A 301 -5.51 -4.95 -18.22
C PHE A 301 -4.65 -5.48 -17.07
N ASP A 302 -5.26 -6.18 -16.11
CA ASP A 302 -4.50 -6.76 -14.99
C ASP A 302 -3.44 -7.75 -15.46
N TYR A 303 -3.78 -8.58 -16.46
CA TYR A 303 -2.84 -9.53 -17.05
C TYR A 303 -1.66 -8.80 -17.69
N ASP A 304 -1.91 -7.84 -18.57
CA ASP A 304 -0.85 -7.10 -19.26
C ASP A 304 -0.01 -6.28 -18.28
N PHE A 305 -0.64 -5.75 -17.24
CA PHE A 305 0.07 -5.04 -16.18
C PHE A 305 1.02 -5.97 -15.41
N HIS A 306 0.55 -7.16 -15.02
CA HIS A 306 1.37 -8.17 -14.36
C HIS A 306 2.48 -8.70 -15.27
N LEU A 307 2.19 -8.90 -16.56
CA LEU A 307 3.18 -9.33 -17.54
C LEU A 307 4.35 -8.33 -17.64
N ARG A 308 4.05 -7.03 -17.67
CA ARG A 308 5.08 -5.98 -17.68
C ARG A 308 5.95 -5.97 -16.43
N ILE A 309 5.43 -6.41 -15.27
CA ILE A 309 6.23 -6.63 -14.07
C ILE A 309 7.09 -7.89 -14.26
N ALA A 310 6.50 -8.98 -14.70
CA ALA A 310 7.17 -10.28 -14.86
C ALA A 310 8.35 -10.21 -15.84
N GLU A 311 8.20 -9.51 -16.97
CA GLU A 311 9.24 -9.32 -18.00
C GLU A 311 10.53 -8.67 -17.46
N LYS A 312 10.46 -7.96 -16.35
CA LYS A 312 11.61 -7.35 -15.67
C LYS A 312 12.28 -8.28 -14.65
N LEU A 313 11.73 -9.47 -14.46
CA LEU A 313 12.20 -10.47 -13.49
C LEU A 313 12.73 -11.73 -14.18
N PRO A 314 13.69 -12.44 -13.56
CA PRO A 314 14.03 -13.79 -13.98
C PRO A 314 12.80 -14.72 -13.99
N LYS A 315 12.81 -15.73 -14.88
CA LYS A 315 11.67 -16.65 -15.07
C LYS A 315 11.20 -17.33 -13.78
N GLU A 316 12.11 -17.58 -12.84
CA GLU A 316 11.83 -18.16 -11.52
C GLU A 316 10.90 -17.31 -10.63
N PHE A 317 10.67 -16.05 -11.00
CA PHE A 317 9.74 -15.14 -10.32
C PHE A 317 8.44 -14.89 -11.10
N TRP A 318 8.22 -15.60 -12.18
CA TRP A 318 6.99 -15.43 -12.95
C TRP A 318 5.82 -16.15 -12.27
N TYR A 319 6.06 -17.39 -11.73
CA TYR A 319 5.04 -18.28 -11.16
C TYR A 319 5.33 -18.67 -9.72
#